data_278c78d954b7c75f6cebcc527c7659a6
#
_entry.id   278c78d954b7c75f6cebcc527c7659a6
#
_cell.length_a   1.000
_cell.length_b   1.000
_cell.length_c   1.000
_cell.angle_alpha   90.00
_cell.angle_beta   90.00
_cell.angle_gamma   90.00
#
_symmetry.space_group_name_H-M   'P 1'
#
loop_
_entity.id
_entity.type
_entity.pdbx_description
1 polymer ?
#
loop_
_entity_poly.entity_id
_entity_poly.type
_entity_poly.pdbx_seq_one_letter_code
_entity_poly.pdbx_strand_id
1 'polypeptide(L)' 'VIREFRVGQAKQRIEDGDKLISVAHACGFFDQAHLSRVFKAETGCSPSQWLAKVQPIS' A
#
# COMPACT_ATOMS: atom_id res chain seq x y z
N VAL A 1 -12.63 -7.71 7.99
CA VAL A 1 -12.16 -6.65 8.83
C VAL A 1 -11.70 -5.46 7.99
N ILE A 2 -12.04 -4.28 8.44
CA ILE A 2 -11.80 -3.07 7.67
C ILE A 2 -10.34 -2.85 7.31
N ARG A 3 -9.45 -3.10 8.27
CA ARG A 3 -8.03 -2.88 8.03
C ARG A 3 -7.50 -3.77 6.89
N GLU A 4 -7.86 -5.03 6.92
CA GLU A 4 -7.42 -5.97 5.88
C GLU A 4 -7.97 -5.58 4.52
N PHE A 5 -9.20 -5.11 4.51
CA PHE A 5 -9.84 -4.68 3.28
C PHE A 5 -9.11 -3.46 2.70
N ARG A 6 -8.74 -2.52 3.56
CA ARG A 6 -8.03 -1.33 3.11
C ARG A 6 -6.67 -1.68 2.53
N VAL A 7 -5.95 -2.58 3.19
CA VAL A 7 -4.64 -3.01 2.70
C VAL A 7 -4.79 -3.73 1.37
N GLY A 8 -5.82 -4.54 1.21
CA GLY A 8 -6.08 -5.20 -0.06
C GLY A 8 -6.31 -4.21 -1.19
N GLN A 9 -7.08 -3.17 -0.91
CA GLN A 9 -7.29 -2.12 -1.91
C GLN A 9 -6.00 -1.38 -2.22
N ALA A 10 -5.19 -1.12 -1.19
CA ALA A 10 -3.93 -0.43 -1.38
C ALA A 10 -3.01 -1.24 -2.29
N LYS A 11 -2.93 -2.54 -2.07
CA LYS A 11 -2.12 -3.40 -2.92
C LYS A 11 -2.54 -3.29 -4.38
N GLN A 12 -3.83 -3.33 -4.63
CA GLN A 12 -4.35 -3.27 -5.98
C GLN A 12 -3.97 -1.95 -6.66
N ARG A 13 -4.13 -0.85 -5.94
CA ARG A 13 -3.82 0.46 -6.50
C ARG A 13 -2.33 0.63 -6.73
N ILE A 14 -1.50 0.09 -5.86
CA ILE A 14 -0.06 0.14 -6.04
C ILE A 14 0.35 -0.65 -7.27
N GLU A 15 -0.25 -1.80 -7.48
CA GLU A 15 0.00 -2.60 -8.68
C GLU A 15 -0.42 -1.86 -9.94
N ASP A 16 -1.46 -1.05 -9.84
CA ASP A 16 -1.95 -0.27 -10.96
C ASP A 16 -1.06 0.92 -11.29
N GLY A 17 -0.07 1.19 -10.44
CA GLY A 17 0.86 2.27 -10.69
C GLY A 17 0.51 3.57 -10.00
N ASP A 18 -0.45 3.57 -9.10
CA ASP A 18 -0.83 4.78 -8.38
C ASP A 18 0.29 5.22 -7.44
N LYS A 19 0.38 6.53 -7.23
CA LYS A 19 1.35 7.05 -6.29
C LYS A 19 0.91 6.71 -4.87
N LEU A 20 1.89 6.47 -3.99
CA LEU A 20 1.59 6.07 -2.62
C LEU A 20 0.73 7.09 -1.89
N ILE A 21 0.98 8.37 -2.12
CA ILE A 21 0.18 9.39 -1.46
C ILE A 21 -1.28 9.34 -1.94
N SER A 22 -1.49 9.09 -3.22
CA SER A 22 -2.82 8.93 -3.77
C SER A 22 -3.51 7.69 -3.21
N VAL A 23 -2.74 6.60 -3.09
CA VAL A 23 -3.26 5.36 -2.51
C VAL A 23 -3.71 5.58 -1.08
N ALA A 24 -2.91 6.30 -0.30
CA ALA A 24 -3.26 6.58 1.08
C ALA A 24 -4.59 7.33 1.17
N HIS A 25 -4.75 8.36 0.36
CA HIS A 25 -5.99 9.14 0.37
C HIS A 25 -7.19 8.33 -0.12
N ALA A 26 -6.99 7.57 -1.19
CA ALA A 26 -8.08 6.81 -1.77
C ALA A 26 -8.55 5.70 -0.86
N CYS A 27 -7.65 5.13 -0.07
CA CYS A 27 -7.99 4.03 0.81
C CYS A 27 -8.36 4.47 2.23
N GLY A 28 -8.40 5.77 2.47
CA GLY A 28 -8.85 6.29 3.75
C GLY A 28 -7.80 6.31 4.84
N PHE A 29 -6.53 6.27 4.47
CA PHE A 29 -5.46 6.41 5.45
C PHE A 29 -5.22 7.89 5.72
N PHE A 30 -4.74 8.17 6.93
CA PHE A 30 -4.50 9.54 7.35
C PHE A 30 -3.47 10.23 6.46
N ASP A 31 -2.37 9.54 6.19
CA ASP A 31 -1.35 10.03 5.27
C ASP A 31 -0.51 8.85 4.80
N GLN A 32 0.52 9.14 4.00
CA GLN A 32 1.36 8.09 3.45
C GLN A 32 2.11 7.32 4.53
N ALA A 33 2.52 8.00 5.59
CA ALA A 33 3.21 7.33 6.70
C ALA A 33 2.28 6.34 7.39
N HIS A 34 1.01 6.73 7.57
CA HIS A 34 0.03 5.85 8.16
C HIS A 34 -0.19 4.62 7.29
N LEU A 35 -0.31 4.83 5.98
CA LEU A 35 -0.45 3.73 5.05
C LEU A 35 0.73 2.78 5.16
N SER A 36 1.95 3.31 5.20
CA SER A 36 3.15 2.49 5.29
C SER A 36 3.16 1.64 6.55
N ARG A 37 2.77 2.23 7.67
CA ARG A 37 2.72 1.51 8.93
C ARG A 37 1.74 0.35 8.90
N VAL A 38 0.52 0.65 8.46
CA VAL A 38 -0.52 -0.36 8.43
C VAL A 38 -0.17 -1.44 7.40
N PHE A 39 0.34 -1.03 6.26
CA PHE A 39 0.72 -1.97 5.21
C PHE A 39 1.81 -2.93 5.72
N LYS A 40 2.82 -2.39 6.39
CA LYS A 40 3.89 -3.22 6.91
C LYS A 40 3.37 -4.18 7.98
N ALA A 41 2.46 -3.71 8.84
CA ALA A 41 1.90 -4.55 9.88
C ALA A 41 1.11 -5.72 9.29
N GLU A 42 0.42 -5.50 8.17
CA GLU A 42 -0.41 -6.54 7.57
C GLU A 42 0.34 -7.46 6.61
N THR A 43 1.32 -6.92 5.89
CA THR A 43 2.01 -7.69 4.86
C THR A 43 3.44 -8.04 5.20
N GLY A 44 4.00 -7.40 6.21
CA GLY A 44 5.38 -7.65 6.60
C GLY A 44 6.40 -6.81 5.86
N CYS A 45 5.99 -5.98 4.93
CA CYS A 45 6.92 -5.10 4.22
C CYS A 45 6.22 -3.79 3.87
N SER A 46 7.02 -2.75 3.67
CA SER A 46 6.47 -1.45 3.33
C SER A 46 5.93 -1.46 1.90
N PRO A 47 5.06 -0.50 1.55
CA PRO A 47 4.54 -0.43 0.18
C PRO A 47 5.65 -0.34 -0.86
N SER A 48 6.71 0.39 -0.57
CA SER A 48 7.82 0.51 -1.51
C SER A 48 8.52 -0.82 -1.72
N GLN A 49 8.75 -1.54 -0.63
CA GLN A 49 9.38 -2.86 -0.71
C GLN A 49 8.48 -3.84 -1.44
N TRP A 50 7.20 -3.78 -1.16
CA TRP A 50 6.23 -4.66 -1.80
C TRP A 50 6.18 -4.40 -3.30
N LEU A 51 6.20 -3.12 -3.68
CA LEU A 51 6.17 -2.75 -5.09
C LEU A 51 7.41 -3.28 -5.81
N ALA A 52 8.56 -3.21 -5.17
CA ALA A 52 9.78 -3.75 -5.75
C ALA A 52 9.69 -5.24 -5.98
N LYS A 53 8.94 -5.94 -5.15
CA LYS A 53 8.76 -7.38 -5.30
C LYS A 53 7.85 -7.72 -6.46
N VAL A 54 6.74 -6.99 -6.60
CA VAL A 54 5.75 -7.31 -7.62
C VAL A 54 6.06 -6.72 -8.98
N GLN A 55 6.95 -5.72 -9.01
CA GLN A 55 7.41 -5.14 -10.25
C GLN A 55 8.92 -5.24 -10.31
N PRO A 56 9.43 -6.41 -10.61
CA PRO A 56 10.88 -6.62 -10.68
C PRO A 56 11.39 -5.85 -11.88
N ILE A 57 11.68 -4.62 -11.68
CA ILE A 57 12.11 -3.80 -12.76
C ILE A 57 13.45 -4.20 -13.20
N SER A 58 13.47 -4.46 -14.34
CA SER A 58 14.74 -4.66 -14.97
C SER A 58 15.48 -3.37 -15.13
#